data_94af3a687fe30471c25e57e2e8865986
#
_entry.id   94af3a687fe30471c25e57e2e8865986
#
_cell.length_a   1.000
_cell.length_b   1.000
_cell.length_c   1.000
_cell.angle_alpha   90.00
_cell.angle_beta   90.00
_cell.angle_gamma   90.00
#
_symmetry.space_group_name_H-M   'P 1'
#
loop_
_entity.id
_entity.type
_entity.pdbx_description
1 polymer ?
#
loop_
_entity_poly.entity_id
_entity_poly.type
_entity_poly.pdbx_seq_one_letter_code
_entity_poly.pdbx_strand_id
1 'polypeptide(L)'
;MVSGYTIKEFCEDDRPREKFRKFGATALSDKEILAILLRTGIKNQNVIELADSILKDVGGITNLRDVTFDELTKHKGIGTEKAIHILANIEFARRIYATNVLDVKCSSPESIARYLKSSVENLTQEVFIVLDINTKGKIIQQREVFKGSLSTSIVHSREVFKMAIKNSAASLVCVHNHPSGDATPSVEDIRTTINLMEVGDIIGIEMLDHLIIAKEGYVSIRRFLNYLASENIDYRNEEITSEQLRYILKKYKVKNSF
;
A
#
# COMPACT_ATOMS: atom_id res chain seq x y z
N MET A 1 -6.03 46.41 -4.05
CA MET A 1 -5.54 45.35 -4.93
C MET A 1 -4.17 44.95 -4.42
N VAL A 2 -4.06 43.85 -3.68
CA VAL A 2 -2.79 43.37 -3.14
C VAL A 2 -2.07 42.73 -4.32
N SER A 3 -1.01 43.37 -4.80
CA SER A 3 -0.08 42.82 -5.76
C SER A 3 0.51 41.54 -5.16
N GLY A 4 0.31 40.39 -5.80
CA GLY A 4 0.88 39.13 -5.33
C GLY A 4 2.40 39.23 -5.34
N TYR A 5 3.01 39.10 -4.18
CA TYR A 5 4.46 39.09 -4.01
C TYR A 5 5.09 37.99 -4.87
N THR A 6 6.12 38.34 -5.65
CA THR A 6 6.89 37.35 -6.40
C THR A 6 7.88 36.64 -5.45
N ILE A 7 8.27 35.40 -5.75
CA ILE A 7 9.28 34.67 -4.94
C ILE A 7 10.60 35.44 -4.79
N LYS A 8 10.92 36.35 -5.73
CA LYS A 8 12.12 37.19 -5.66
C LYS A 8 12.08 38.23 -4.53
N GLU A 9 10.90 38.53 -4.01
CA GLU A 9 10.70 39.47 -2.90
C GLU A 9 10.79 38.79 -1.51
N PHE A 10 10.84 37.45 -1.48
CA PHE A 10 11.13 36.69 -0.26
C PHE A 10 12.63 36.82 0.11
N CYS A 11 12.92 36.73 1.42
CA CYS A 11 14.27 36.58 1.88
C CYS A 11 14.93 35.38 1.16
N GLU A 12 16.21 35.48 0.83
CA GLU A 12 16.87 34.44 0.05
C GLU A 12 16.77 33.08 0.71
N ASP A 13 16.92 33.00 2.03
CA ASP A 13 16.84 31.77 2.81
C ASP A 13 15.41 31.16 2.86
N ASP A 14 14.38 31.94 2.55
CA ASP A 14 12.97 31.50 2.52
C ASP A 14 12.51 31.02 1.14
N ARG A 15 13.35 31.18 0.13
CA ARG A 15 13.05 30.67 -1.22
C ARG A 15 13.25 29.16 -1.25
N PRO A 16 12.27 28.36 -1.69
CA PRO A 16 12.34 26.89 -1.59
C PRO A 16 13.61 26.26 -2.15
N ARG A 17 14.17 26.77 -3.25
CA ARG A 17 15.41 26.23 -3.87
C ARG A 17 16.64 26.55 -3.03
N GLU A 18 16.75 27.74 -2.50
CA GLU A 18 17.84 28.20 -1.66
C GLU A 18 17.79 27.48 -0.30
N LYS A 19 16.59 27.36 0.27
CA LYS A 19 16.34 26.59 1.48
C LYS A 19 16.71 25.12 1.29
N PHE A 20 16.34 24.51 0.14
CA PHE A 20 16.75 23.15 -0.22
C PHE A 20 18.28 23.02 -0.26
N ARG A 21 18.95 23.96 -0.94
CA ARG A 21 20.41 23.93 -1.11
C ARG A 21 21.16 24.10 0.22
N LYS A 22 20.63 24.91 1.14
CA LYS A 22 21.27 25.24 2.41
C LYS A 22 20.98 24.19 3.51
N PHE A 23 19.75 23.65 3.56
CA PHE A 23 19.27 22.83 4.66
C PHE A 23 18.81 21.42 4.24
N GLY A 24 18.83 21.10 2.94
CA GLY A 24 18.38 19.80 2.41
C GLY A 24 16.86 19.69 2.25
N ALA A 25 16.43 18.57 1.62
CA ALA A 25 15.02 18.33 1.29
C ALA A 25 14.11 18.23 2.52
N THR A 26 14.61 17.67 3.61
CA THR A 26 13.86 17.44 4.86
C THR A 26 13.45 18.73 5.58
N ALA A 27 14.08 19.86 5.25
CA ALA A 27 13.73 21.16 5.83
C ALA A 27 12.55 21.84 5.10
N LEU A 28 12.09 21.30 3.97
CA LEU A 28 10.98 21.87 3.20
C LEU A 28 9.64 21.31 3.64
N SER A 29 8.64 22.19 3.66
CA SER A 29 7.24 21.79 3.76
C SER A 29 6.74 21.20 2.42
N ASP A 30 5.63 20.47 2.47
CA ASP A 30 5.01 19.85 1.29
C ASP A 30 4.75 20.85 0.15
N LYS A 31 4.26 22.06 0.49
CA LYS A 31 4.02 23.13 -0.49
C LYS A 31 5.30 23.68 -1.09
N GLU A 32 6.40 23.73 -0.34
CA GLU A 32 7.68 24.18 -0.87
C GLU A 32 8.28 23.13 -1.82
N ILE A 33 8.14 21.84 -1.51
CA ILE A 33 8.55 20.75 -2.41
C ILE A 33 7.73 20.83 -3.71
N LEU A 34 6.41 20.93 -3.62
CA LEU A 34 5.55 21.04 -4.78
C LEU A 34 5.83 22.32 -5.58
N ALA A 35 6.15 23.44 -4.93
CA ALA A 35 6.52 24.69 -5.59
C ALA A 35 7.81 24.55 -6.42
N ILE A 36 8.79 23.76 -5.95
CA ILE A 36 10.01 23.46 -6.73
C ILE A 36 9.65 22.72 -8.02
N LEU A 37 8.72 21.75 -7.95
CA LEU A 37 8.27 20.98 -9.11
C LEU A 37 7.46 21.84 -10.10
N LEU A 38 6.60 22.72 -9.60
CA LEU A 38 5.79 23.63 -10.42
C LEU A 38 6.59 24.72 -11.12
N ARG A 39 7.76 25.10 -10.58
CA ARG A 39 8.73 26.06 -11.08
C ARG A 39 8.24 27.52 -11.12
N THR A 40 7.01 27.76 -11.55
CA THR A 40 6.44 29.12 -11.72
C THR A 40 5.01 29.17 -11.20
N GLY A 41 4.66 30.29 -10.57
CA GLY A 41 3.27 30.64 -10.24
C GLY A 41 2.48 31.11 -11.46
N ILE A 42 1.42 31.87 -11.18
CA ILE A 42 0.58 32.54 -12.20
C ILE A 42 0.45 34.03 -11.87
N LYS A 43 -0.21 34.78 -12.72
CA LYS A 43 -0.49 36.20 -12.48
C LYS A 43 -1.27 36.37 -11.18
N ASN A 44 -0.73 37.14 -10.26
CA ASN A 44 -1.29 37.44 -8.93
C ASN A 44 -1.24 36.27 -7.90
N GLN A 45 -0.51 35.19 -8.19
CA GLN A 45 -0.31 34.09 -7.24
C GLN A 45 1.10 33.52 -7.42
N ASN A 46 1.93 33.58 -6.38
CA ASN A 46 3.26 33.02 -6.46
C ASN A 46 3.20 31.46 -6.46
N VAL A 47 4.32 30.80 -6.72
CA VAL A 47 4.33 29.36 -6.89
C VAL A 47 4.11 28.59 -5.58
N ILE A 48 4.44 29.16 -4.41
CA ILE A 48 4.18 28.54 -3.10
C ILE A 48 2.67 28.60 -2.81
N GLU A 49 2.03 29.73 -3.09
CA GLU A 49 0.58 29.88 -2.93
C GLU A 49 -0.18 28.95 -3.91
N LEU A 50 0.30 28.82 -5.14
CA LEU A 50 -0.27 27.88 -6.11
C LEU A 50 -0.14 26.44 -5.61
N ALA A 51 1.03 26.04 -5.10
CA ALA A 51 1.25 24.72 -4.51
C ALA A 51 0.33 24.48 -3.30
N ASP A 52 0.19 25.45 -2.42
CA ASP A 52 -0.67 25.37 -1.24
C ASP A 52 -2.16 25.20 -1.64
N SER A 53 -2.62 25.92 -2.67
CA SER A 53 -3.99 25.76 -3.18
C SER A 53 -4.24 24.36 -3.76
N ILE A 54 -3.31 23.82 -4.52
CA ILE A 54 -3.43 22.45 -5.08
C ILE A 54 -3.49 21.43 -3.94
N LEU A 55 -2.58 21.52 -2.94
CA LEU A 55 -2.57 20.59 -1.82
C LEU A 55 -3.88 20.66 -1.00
N LYS A 56 -4.45 21.84 -0.82
CA LYS A 56 -5.74 21.99 -0.14
C LYS A 56 -6.88 21.35 -0.93
N ASP A 57 -6.91 21.56 -2.24
CA ASP A 57 -7.98 21.04 -3.10
C ASP A 57 -7.95 19.50 -3.20
N VAL A 58 -6.75 18.89 -3.22
CA VAL A 58 -6.62 17.43 -3.23
C VAL A 58 -6.67 16.80 -1.83
N GLY A 59 -6.67 17.62 -0.76
CA GLY A 59 -6.72 17.12 0.63
C GLY A 59 -5.37 16.65 1.21
N GLY A 60 -4.26 17.19 0.69
CA GLY A 60 -2.90 16.93 1.19
C GLY A 60 -1.99 16.19 0.23
N ILE A 61 -0.69 16.13 0.57
CA ILE A 61 0.34 15.57 -0.32
C ILE A 61 0.13 14.09 -0.61
N THR A 62 -0.40 13.34 0.35
CA THR A 62 -0.65 11.89 0.21
C THR A 62 -1.67 11.59 -0.88
N ASN A 63 -2.64 12.47 -1.09
CA ASN A 63 -3.69 12.30 -2.08
C ASN A 63 -3.22 12.65 -3.51
N LEU A 64 -2.10 13.37 -3.65
CA LEU A 64 -1.48 13.58 -4.96
C LEU A 64 -1.13 12.28 -5.67
N ARG A 65 -0.93 11.19 -4.92
CA ARG A 65 -0.64 9.86 -5.48
C ARG A 65 -1.71 9.37 -6.46
N ASP A 66 -2.97 9.68 -6.17
CA ASP A 66 -4.13 9.15 -6.89
C ASP A 66 -4.80 10.21 -7.80
N VAL A 67 -4.22 11.41 -7.87
CA VAL A 67 -4.77 12.51 -8.68
C VAL A 67 -4.62 12.22 -10.18
N THR A 68 -5.67 12.53 -10.93
CA THR A 68 -5.70 12.36 -12.38
C THR A 68 -5.23 13.62 -13.12
N PHE A 69 -4.90 13.44 -14.41
CA PHE A 69 -4.55 14.55 -15.30
C PHE A 69 -5.69 15.59 -15.38
N ASP A 70 -6.92 15.10 -15.53
CA ASP A 70 -8.10 15.97 -15.66
C ASP A 70 -8.39 16.75 -14.36
N GLU A 71 -8.15 16.16 -13.20
CA GLU A 71 -8.28 16.85 -11.92
C GLU A 71 -7.24 17.95 -11.80
N LEU A 72 -5.96 17.67 -12.10
CA LEU A 72 -4.91 18.67 -12.03
C LEU A 72 -5.16 19.84 -12.99
N THR A 73 -5.60 19.58 -14.21
CA THR A 73 -5.81 20.63 -15.22
C THR A 73 -7.03 21.52 -14.93
N LYS A 74 -7.94 21.11 -14.04
CA LYS A 74 -9.03 21.97 -13.55
C LYS A 74 -8.53 23.10 -12.64
N HIS A 75 -7.36 22.94 -12.00
CA HIS A 75 -6.80 23.98 -11.15
C HIS A 75 -6.27 25.15 -11.99
N LYS A 76 -6.72 26.33 -11.65
CA LYS A 76 -6.26 27.56 -12.31
C LYS A 76 -4.74 27.70 -12.17
N GLY A 77 -4.05 27.73 -13.31
CA GLY A 77 -2.59 27.84 -13.36
C GLY A 77 -1.84 26.52 -13.53
N ILE A 78 -2.56 25.42 -13.60
CA ILE A 78 -2.03 24.12 -14.00
C ILE A 78 -2.48 23.82 -15.42
N GLY A 79 -1.61 24.10 -16.38
CA GLY A 79 -1.78 23.66 -17.76
C GLY A 79 -1.20 22.25 -17.95
N THR A 80 -1.32 21.75 -19.18
CA THR A 80 -0.84 20.42 -19.61
C THR A 80 0.59 20.13 -19.15
N GLU A 81 1.53 21.04 -19.35
CA GLU A 81 2.93 20.86 -18.99
C GLU A 81 3.16 20.64 -17.50
N LYS A 82 2.53 21.46 -16.65
CA LYS A 82 2.65 21.30 -15.19
C LYS A 82 2.00 20.03 -14.68
N ALA A 83 0.82 19.66 -15.22
CA ALA A 83 0.13 18.42 -14.89
C ALA A 83 0.99 17.19 -15.24
N ILE A 84 1.54 17.14 -16.45
CA ILE A 84 2.46 16.08 -16.90
C ILE A 84 3.68 16.01 -15.97
N HIS A 85 4.26 17.15 -15.62
CA HIS A 85 5.46 17.21 -14.78
C HIS A 85 5.18 16.67 -13.36
N ILE A 86 4.04 17.00 -12.75
CA ILE A 86 3.63 16.46 -11.47
C ILE A 86 3.45 14.94 -11.56
N LEU A 87 2.63 14.47 -12.52
CA LEU A 87 2.33 13.04 -12.69
C LEU A 87 3.57 12.20 -13.02
N ALA A 88 4.48 12.74 -13.85
CA ALA A 88 5.74 12.08 -14.16
C ALA A 88 6.63 11.93 -12.92
N ASN A 89 6.69 12.95 -12.04
CA ASN A 89 7.45 12.84 -10.78
C ASN A 89 6.82 11.83 -9.81
N ILE A 90 5.48 11.78 -9.72
CA ILE A 90 4.77 10.76 -8.91
C ILE A 90 5.10 9.35 -9.44
N GLU A 91 5.00 9.14 -10.75
CA GLU A 91 5.32 7.85 -11.39
C GLU A 91 6.81 7.49 -11.22
N PHE A 92 7.72 8.46 -11.33
CA PHE A 92 9.15 8.25 -11.09
C PHE A 92 9.43 7.80 -9.65
N ALA A 93 8.83 8.48 -8.67
CA ALA A 93 8.93 8.09 -7.27
C ALA A 93 8.35 6.69 -7.05
N ARG A 94 7.19 6.38 -7.63
CA ARG A 94 6.56 5.06 -7.56
C ARG A 94 7.50 3.96 -8.09
N ARG A 95 8.19 4.19 -9.21
CA ARG A 95 9.17 3.24 -9.78
C ARG A 95 10.40 3.06 -8.89
N ILE A 96 10.93 4.15 -8.32
CA ILE A 96 12.05 4.07 -7.36
C ILE A 96 11.68 3.20 -6.16
N TYR A 97 10.50 3.43 -5.57
CA TYR A 97 10.04 2.63 -4.44
C TYR A 97 9.74 1.18 -4.82
N ALA A 98 9.15 0.94 -6.00
CA ALA A 98 8.92 -0.42 -6.51
C ALA A 98 10.23 -1.20 -6.75
N THR A 99 11.31 -0.52 -7.15
CA THR A 99 12.60 -1.17 -7.38
C THR A 99 13.27 -1.64 -6.06
N ASN A 100 12.98 -0.96 -4.94
CA ASN A 100 13.47 -1.35 -3.61
C ASN A 100 12.76 -2.58 -3.01
N VAL A 101 11.69 -3.09 -3.64
CA VAL A 101 10.97 -4.31 -3.24
C VAL A 101 11.89 -5.54 -3.28
N LEU A 102 12.79 -5.61 -4.25
CA LEU A 102 13.62 -6.78 -4.51
C LEU A 102 14.69 -7.09 -3.43
N ASP A 103 14.87 -6.23 -2.42
CA ASP A 103 15.84 -6.44 -1.34
C ASP A 103 15.19 -6.73 0.03
N VAL A 104 13.86 -6.77 0.09
CA VAL A 104 13.12 -7.08 1.32
C VAL A 104 13.09 -8.59 1.54
N LYS A 105 13.65 -9.03 2.67
CA LYS A 105 13.52 -10.41 3.14
C LYS A 105 12.16 -10.59 3.82
N CYS A 106 11.42 -11.60 3.36
CA CYS A 106 10.24 -12.11 4.07
C CYS A 106 10.68 -13.00 5.24
N SER A 107 11.18 -12.39 6.32
CA SER A 107 11.68 -13.14 7.48
C SER A 107 10.58 -13.48 8.48
N SER A 108 9.51 -12.72 8.48
CA SER A 108 8.37 -12.94 9.38
C SER A 108 7.11 -12.20 8.90
N PRO A 109 5.91 -12.59 9.37
CA PRO A 109 4.67 -11.86 9.09
C PRO A 109 4.75 -10.38 9.44
N GLU A 110 5.44 -10.02 10.52
CA GLU A 110 5.65 -8.64 10.96
C GLU A 110 6.43 -7.82 9.93
N SER A 111 7.47 -8.42 9.34
CA SER A 111 8.29 -7.76 8.32
C SER A 111 7.49 -7.45 7.05
N ILE A 112 6.63 -8.38 6.64
CA ILE A 112 5.75 -8.24 5.48
C ILE A 112 4.66 -7.21 5.75
N ALA A 113 4.01 -7.30 6.92
CA ALA A 113 2.99 -6.34 7.32
C ALA A 113 3.54 -4.91 7.35
N ARG A 114 4.73 -4.70 7.94
CA ARG A 114 5.41 -3.39 7.97
C ARG A 114 5.72 -2.89 6.56
N TYR A 115 6.20 -3.78 5.71
CA TYR A 115 6.55 -3.46 4.33
C TYR A 115 5.35 -2.97 3.52
N LEU A 116 4.20 -3.66 3.61
CA LEU A 116 3.01 -3.35 2.82
C LEU A 116 2.07 -2.34 3.48
N LYS A 117 2.18 -2.10 4.79
CA LYS A 117 1.22 -1.29 5.55
C LYS A 117 0.90 0.04 4.86
N SER A 118 1.90 0.85 4.55
CA SER A 118 1.71 2.17 3.92
C SER A 118 1.06 2.11 2.53
N SER A 119 1.20 0.97 1.84
CA SER A 119 0.66 0.79 0.49
C SER A 119 -0.81 0.37 0.49
N VAL A 120 -1.30 -0.24 1.58
CA VAL A 120 -2.63 -0.86 1.61
C VAL A 120 -3.58 -0.32 2.68
N GLU A 121 -3.07 0.27 3.79
CA GLU A 121 -3.90 0.65 4.94
C GLU A 121 -4.95 1.74 4.65
N ASN A 122 -4.70 2.57 3.63
CA ASN A 122 -5.58 3.68 3.25
C ASN A 122 -6.40 3.40 1.99
N LEU A 123 -6.36 2.18 1.47
CA LEU A 123 -7.16 1.83 0.30
C LEU A 123 -8.63 1.70 0.70
N THR A 124 -9.50 2.27 -0.12
CA THR A 124 -10.97 2.20 0.07
C THR A 124 -11.58 0.93 -0.51
N GLN A 125 -10.81 0.17 -1.28
CA GLN A 125 -11.19 -1.12 -1.84
C GLN A 125 -10.25 -2.21 -1.33
N GLU A 126 -10.76 -3.43 -1.24
CA GLU A 126 -9.94 -4.61 -0.97
C GLU A 126 -9.03 -4.89 -2.15
N VAL A 127 -7.76 -5.15 -1.87
CA VAL A 127 -6.77 -5.60 -2.86
C VAL A 127 -6.15 -6.89 -2.37
N PHE A 128 -5.97 -7.84 -3.28
CA PHE A 128 -5.28 -9.08 -3.01
C PHE A 128 -3.92 -9.07 -3.70
N ILE A 129 -2.86 -9.06 -2.89
CA ILE A 129 -1.46 -8.96 -3.31
C ILE A 129 -0.79 -10.32 -3.11
N VAL A 130 0.02 -10.71 -4.07
CA VAL A 130 0.89 -11.88 -3.97
C VAL A 130 2.34 -11.43 -4.04
N LEU A 131 3.13 -11.91 -3.09
CA LEU A 131 4.59 -11.76 -3.05
C LEU A 131 5.21 -13.08 -3.47
N ASP A 132 5.85 -13.11 -4.63
CA ASP A 132 6.63 -14.25 -5.09
C ASP A 132 8.01 -14.20 -4.41
N ILE A 133 8.47 -15.32 -3.84
CA ILE A 133 9.66 -15.40 -2.98
C ILE A 133 10.63 -16.43 -3.54
N ASN A 134 11.92 -16.11 -3.55
CA ASN A 134 12.96 -17.04 -3.97
C ASN A 134 13.45 -17.93 -2.82
N THR A 135 14.33 -18.89 -3.13
CA THR A 135 14.92 -19.82 -2.16
C THR A 135 15.74 -19.16 -1.04
N LYS A 136 16.09 -17.87 -1.19
CA LYS A 136 16.81 -17.08 -0.17
C LYS A 136 15.85 -16.26 0.72
N GLY A 137 14.53 -16.44 0.57
CA GLY A 137 13.51 -15.70 1.31
C GLY A 137 13.36 -14.23 0.88
N LYS A 138 13.86 -13.85 -0.31
CA LYS A 138 13.71 -12.49 -0.85
C LYS A 138 12.50 -12.39 -1.76
N ILE A 139 11.79 -11.28 -1.71
CA ILE A 139 10.72 -10.96 -2.65
C ILE A 139 11.34 -10.74 -4.03
N ILE A 140 10.91 -11.52 -5.02
CA ILE A 140 11.32 -11.35 -6.42
C ILE A 140 10.27 -10.60 -7.23
N GLN A 141 9.01 -10.66 -6.81
CA GLN A 141 7.93 -9.88 -7.42
C GLN A 141 6.79 -9.65 -6.44
N GLN A 142 6.21 -8.46 -6.51
CA GLN A 142 4.92 -8.10 -5.91
C GLN A 142 3.93 -7.84 -7.03
N ARG A 143 2.72 -8.36 -6.89
CA ARG A 143 1.65 -8.18 -7.88
C ARG A 143 0.28 -8.10 -7.20
N GLU A 144 -0.54 -7.20 -7.68
CA GLU A 144 -1.95 -7.15 -7.35
C GLU A 144 -2.67 -8.15 -8.26
N VAL A 145 -3.33 -9.14 -7.66
CA VAL A 145 -4.06 -10.19 -8.39
C VAL A 145 -5.54 -9.85 -8.50
N PHE A 146 -6.06 -9.13 -7.52
CA PHE A 146 -7.46 -8.75 -7.45
C PHE A 146 -7.63 -7.39 -6.78
N LYS A 147 -8.63 -6.63 -7.25
CA LYS A 147 -9.07 -5.38 -6.64
C LYS A 147 -10.60 -5.31 -6.69
N GLY A 148 -11.24 -5.13 -5.55
CA GLY A 148 -12.70 -5.08 -5.41
C GLY A 148 -13.13 -5.66 -4.07
N SER A 149 -14.39 -6.13 -3.94
CA SER A 149 -14.85 -6.83 -2.74
C SER A 149 -14.62 -8.33 -2.88
N LEU A 150 -13.92 -8.94 -1.94
CA LEU A 150 -13.70 -10.39 -1.88
C LEU A 150 -15.02 -11.18 -1.68
N SER A 151 -16.06 -10.54 -1.14
CA SER A 151 -17.38 -11.16 -0.98
C SER A 151 -18.08 -11.49 -2.30
N THR A 152 -17.64 -10.87 -3.40
CA THR A 152 -18.23 -11.06 -4.74
C THR A 152 -17.30 -11.72 -5.76
N SER A 153 -16.03 -11.93 -5.42
CA SER A 153 -15.05 -12.45 -6.36
C SER A 153 -14.13 -13.47 -5.69
N ILE A 154 -14.18 -14.70 -6.21
CA ILE A 154 -13.32 -15.79 -5.76
C ILE A 154 -11.89 -15.52 -6.26
N VAL A 155 -10.91 -15.46 -5.35
CA VAL A 155 -9.48 -15.50 -5.72
C VAL A 155 -9.17 -16.87 -6.30
N HIS A 156 -9.09 -16.96 -7.62
CA HIS A 156 -8.78 -18.22 -8.29
C HIS A 156 -7.31 -18.59 -8.11
N SER A 157 -7.04 -19.80 -7.65
CA SER A 157 -5.67 -20.33 -7.47
C SER A 157 -4.84 -20.23 -8.75
N ARG A 158 -5.45 -20.44 -9.93
CA ARG A 158 -4.77 -20.29 -11.22
C ARG A 158 -4.17 -18.89 -11.42
N GLU A 159 -4.83 -17.82 -10.97
CA GLU A 159 -4.31 -16.44 -11.12
C GLU A 159 -3.19 -16.15 -10.12
N VAL A 160 -3.25 -16.78 -8.94
CA VAL A 160 -2.19 -16.70 -7.94
C VAL A 160 -0.94 -17.42 -8.43
N PHE A 161 -1.06 -18.69 -8.86
CA PHE A 161 0.09 -19.54 -9.17
C PHE A 161 0.65 -19.38 -10.58
N LYS A 162 -0.14 -18.93 -11.56
CA LYS A 162 0.31 -18.71 -12.95
C LYS A 162 1.59 -17.89 -13.04
N MET A 163 1.63 -16.77 -12.33
CA MET A 163 2.80 -15.89 -12.36
C MET A 163 3.92 -16.38 -11.42
N ALA A 164 3.59 -17.01 -10.31
CA ALA A 164 4.58 -17.64 -9.43
C ALA A 164 5.40 -18.72 -10.17
N ILE A 165 4.72 -19.56 -10.97
CA ILE A 165 5.37 -20.54 -11.85
C ILE A 165 6.26 -19.83 -12.88
N LYS A 166 5.74 -18.81 -13.59
CA LYS A 166 6.49 -18.05 -14.59
C LYS A 166 7.74 -17.38 -14.01
N ASN A 167 7.64 -16.89 -12.78
CA ASN A 167 8.72 -16.21 -12.08
C ASN A 167 9.68 -17.17 -11.38
N SER A 168 9.48 -18.50 -11.50
CA SER A 168 10.24 -19.52 -10.79
C SER A 168 10.33 -19.27 -9.28
N ALA A 169 9.20 -18.85 -8.68
CA ALA A 169 9.10 -18.61 -7.25
C ALA A 169 9.31 -19.93 -6.49
N ALA A 170 10.08 -19.92 -5.41
CA ALA A 170 10.22 -21.06 -4.51
C ALA A 170 9.03 -21.16 -3.54
N SER A 171 8.47 -20.02 -3.18
CA SER A 171 7.30 -19.91 -2.29
C SER A 171 6.59 -18.59 -2.55
N LEU A 172 5.42 -18.40 -1.91
CA LEU A 172 4.69 -17.14 -1.99
C LEU A 172 4.05 -16.77 -0.64
N VAL A 173 3.72 -15.48 -0.49
CA VAL A 173 2.87 -14.96 0.57
C VAL A 173 1.72 -14.20 -0.07
N CYS A 174 0.51 -14.46 0.41
CA CYS A 174 -0.68 -13.71 0.05
C CYS A 174 -0.93 -12.62 1.09
N VAL A 175 -1.40 -11.47 0.65
CA VAL A 175 -1.75 -10.34 1.52
C VAL A 175 -3.00 -9.67 0.97
N HIS A 176 -3.98 -9.38 1.83
CA HIS A 176 -5.05 -8.47 1.46
C HIS A 176 -5.32 -7.45 2.58
N ASN A 177 -5.95 -6.36 2.22
CA ASN A 177 -6.34 -5.34 3.19
C ASN A 177 -7.83 -5.40 3.48
N HIS A 178 -8.20 -5.00 4.71
CA HIS A 178 -9.58 -4.74 5.09
C HIS A 178 -9.82 -3.23 5.21
N PRO A 179 -10.56 -2.61 4.29
CA PRO A 179 -10.92 -1.19 4.36
C PRO A 179 -11.73 -0.80 5.60
N SER A 180 -12.41 -1.78 6.23
CA SER A 180 -13.12 -1.59 7.49
C SER A 180 -12.25 -1.17 8.67
N GLY A 181 -10.92 -1.39 8.58
CA GLY A 181 -9.97 -1.14 9.65
C GLY A 181 -9.75 -2.33 10.59
N ASP A 182 -10.61 -3.35 10.58
CA ASP A 182 -10.47 -4.58 11.38
C ASP A 182 -9.84 -5.70 10.55
N ALA A 183 -8.69 -6.23 11.01
CA ALA A 183 -7.98 -7.32 10.37
C ALA A 183 -8.55 -8.73 10.71
N THR A 184 -9.75 -8.82 11.26
CA THR A 184 -10.39 -10.11 11.58
C THR A 184 -10.68 -10.89 10.29
N PRO A 185 -10.17 -12.14 10.14
CA PRO A 185 -10.44 -12.96 8.98
C PRO A 185 -11.94 -13.29 8.85
N SER A 186 -12.45 -13.27 7.63
CA SER A 186 -13.74 -13.86 7.30
C SER A 186 -13.61 -15.38 7.13
N VAL A 187 -14.75 -16.08 7.07
CA VAL A 187 -14.78 -17.52 6.76
C VAL A 187 -14.21 -17.77 5.37
N GLU A 188 -14.51 -16.88 4.42
CA GLU A 188 -14.04 -16.93 3.04
C GLU A 188 -12.52 -16.77 2.96
N ASP A 189 -11.92 -15.89 3.78
CA ASP A 189 -10.47 -15.73 3.84
C ASP A 189 -9.78 -17.02 4.30
N ILE A 190 -10.35 -17.68 5.29
CA ILE A 190 -9.83 -18.96 5.80
C ILE A 190 -9.95 -20.04 4.72
N ARG A 191 -11.11 -20.19 4.08
CA ARG A 191 -11.33 -21.16 3.01
C ARG A 191 -10.40 -20.92 1.83
N THR A 192 -10.27 -19.66 1.40
CA THR A 192 -9.34 -19.26 0.35
C THR A 192 -7.91 -19.61 0.72
N THR A 193 -7.50 -19.34 1.96
CA THR A 193 -6.17 -19.67 2.46
C THR A 193 -5.89 -21.17 2.40
N ILE A 194 -6.80 -21.99 2.91
CA ILE A 194 -6.66 -23.46 2.90
C ILE A 194 -6.53 -23.98 1.47
N ASN A 195 -7.43 -23.55 0.57
CA ASN A 195 -7.40 -23.94 -0.83
C ASN A 195 -6.08 -23.54 -1.52
N LEU A 196 -5.58 -22.34 -1.27
CA LEU A 196 -4.30 -21.89 -1.83
C LEU A 196 -3.11 -22.68 -1.27
N MET A 197 -3.12 -23.05 0.01
CA MET A 197 -2.10 -23.90 0.61
C MET A 197 -2.08 -25.30 -0.05
N GLU A 198 -3.25 -25.94 -0.19
CA GLU A 198 -3.38 -27.25 -0.83
C GLU A 198 -2.92 -27.24 -2.29
N VAL A 199 -3.31 -26.21 -3.04
CA VAL A 199 -2.83 -26.04 -4.43
C VAL A 199 -1.34 -25.77 -4.47
N GLY A 200 -0.79 -25.00 -3.55
CA GLY A 200 0.65 -24.72 -3.42
C GLY A 200 1.44 -26.01 -3.18
N ASP A 201 0.96 -26.87 -2.31
CA ASP A 201 1.58 -28.18 -2.03
C ASP A 201 1.59 -29.07 -3.28
N ILE A 202 0.50 -29.10 -4.05
CA ILE A 202 0.38 -29.88 -5.30
C ILE A 202 1.36 -29.36 -6.38
N ILE A 203 1.48 -28.02 -6.49
CA ILE A 203 2.32 -27.37 -7.51
C ILE A 203 3.81 -27.38 -7.11
N GLY A 204 4.12 -27.55 -5.82
CA GLY A 204 5.49 -27.46 -5.29
C GLY A 204 5.95 -26.01 -5.08
N ILE A 205 5.03 -25.06 -4.93
CA ILE A 205 5.28 -23.65 -4.56
C ILE A 205 4.53 -23.37 -3.26
N GLU A 206 5.22 -23.50 -2.14
CA GLU A 206 4.59 -23.36 -0.82
C GLU A 206 4.02 -21.97 -0.61
N MET A 207 2.77 -21.87 -0.15
CA MET A 207 2.21 -20.63 0.38
C MET A 207 2.62 -20.47 1.85
N LEU A 208 3.60 -19.61 2.12
CA LEU A 208 4.17 -19.44 3.47
C LEU A 208 3.21 -18.82 4.46
N ASP A 209 2.40 -17.86 4.03
CA ASP A 209 1.41 -17.20 4.88
C ASP A 209 0.35 -16.48 4.04
N HIS A 210 -0.75 -16.12 4.72
CA HIS A 210 -1.75 -15.18 4.23
C HIS A 210 -1.99 -14.13 5.30
N LEU A 211 -1.69 -12.87 4.99
CA LEU A 211 -1.80 -11.75 5.93
C LEU A 211 -2.99 -10.88 5.57
N ILE A 212 -3.76 -10.52 6.59
CA ILE A 212 -4.75 -9.46 6.49
C ILE A 212 -4.18 -8.22 7.14
N ILE A 213 -4.09 -7.13 6.40
CA ILE A 213 -3.60 -5.84 6.89
C ILE A 213 -4.77 -4.86 6.99
N ALA A 214 -4.90 -4.21 8.14
CA ALA A 214 -5.90 -3.19 8.37
C ALA A 214 -5.29 -2.03 9.18
N LYS A 215 -6.07 -0.97 9.37
CA LYS A 215 -5.62 0.21 10.12
C LYS A 215 -5.18 -0.14 11.55
N GLU A 216 -5.90 -1.02 12.22
CA GLU A 216 -5.63 -1.43 13.60
C GLU A 216 -4.50 -2.44 13.75
N GLY A 217 -3.97 -2.98 12.65
CA GLY A 217 -2.91 -3.97 12.71
C GLY A 217 -2.96 -5.00 11.57
N TYR A 218 -2.46 -6.19 11.85
CA TYR A 218 -2.50 -7.29 10.89
C TYR A 218 -2.80 -8.62 11.59
N VAL A 219 -3.25 -9.61 10.81
CA VAL A 219 -3.43 -11.01 11.23
C VAL A 219 -2.72 -11.91 10.23
N SER A 220 -1.90 -12.85 10.74
CA SER A 220 -1.39 -13.99 9.99
C SER A 220 -2.40 -15.13 10.09
N ILE A 221 -3.00 -15.51 8.96
CA ILE A 221 -3.98 -16.60 8.95
C ILE A 221 -3.28 -17.93 9.21
N ARG A 222 -2.06 -18.17 8.71
CA ARG A 222 -1.32 -19.40 9.03
C ARG A 222 -1.10 -19.57 10.52
N ARG A 223 -0.65 -18.51 11.23
CA ARG A 223 -0.49 -18.57 12.69
C ARG A 223 -1.83 -18.81 13.39
N PHE A 224 -2.88 -18.21 12.88
CA PHE A 224 -4.23 -18.42 13.43
C PHE A 224 -4.72 -19.86 13.21
N LEU A 225 -4.52 -20.45 12.03
CA LEU A 225 -4.84 -21.85 11.77
C LEU A 225 -4.03 -22.82 12.67
N ASN A 226 -2.75 -22.54 12.89
CA ASN A 226 -1.93 -23.31 13.82
C ASN A 226 -2.45 -23.23 15.26
N TYR A 227 -2.94 -22.05 15.66
CA TYR A 227 -3.59 -21.88 16.96
C TYR A 227 -4.89 -22.69 17.05
N LEU A 228 -5.75 -22.68 16.03
CA LEU A 228 -6.97 -23.51 15.98
C LEU A 228 -6.64 -24.99 16.13
N ALA A 229 -5.63 -25.47 15.41
CA ALA A 229 -5.17 -26.85 15.52
C ALA A 229 -4.67 -27.19 16.93
N SER A 230 -3.94 -26.27 17.58
CA SER A 230 -3.45 -26.48 18.96
C SER A 230 -4.55 -26.53 20.01
N GLU A 231 -5.69 -25.90 19.76
CA GLU A 231 -6.88 -25.95 20.62
C GLU A 231 -7.84 -27.09 20.22
N ASN A 232 -7.43 -27.98 19.31
CA ASN A 232 -8.23 -29.09 18.77
C ASN A 232 -9.55 -28.64 18.10
N ILE A 233 -9.55 -27.46 17.48
CA ILE A 233 -10.70 -26.93 16.72
C ILE A 233 -10.55 -27.38 15.26
N ASP A 234 -11.47 -28.24 14.79
CA ASP A 234 -11.48 -28.71 13.40
C ASP A 234 -12.11 -27.66 12.48
N TYR A 235 -11.27 -26.76 11.99
CA TYR A 235 -11.68 -25.70 11.06
C TYR A 235 -11.86 -26.17 9.60
N ARG A 236 -11.55 -27.44 9.29
CA ARG A 236 -11.68 -28.00 7.94
C ARG A 236 -13.04 -28.66 7.72
N ASN A 237 -13.56 -29.33 8.74
CA ASN A 237 -14.77 -30.14 8.66
C ASN A 237 -15.98 -29.49 9.34
N GLU A 238 -15.75 -28.57 10.28
CA GLU A 238 -16.84 -27.84 10.94
C GLU A 238 -17.17 -26.53 10.22
N GLU A 239 -18.46 -26.21 10.11
CA GLU A 239 -18.90 -24.89 9.64
C GLU A 239 -18.69 -23.86 10.76
N ILE A 240 -17.49 -23.28 10.83
CA ILE A 240 -17.21 -22.21 11.77
C ILE A 240 -17.94 -20.95 11.32
N THR A 241 -18.81 -20.41 12.18
CA THR A 241 -19.50 -19.16 11.93
C THR A 241 -18.59 -17.94 12.14
N SER A 242 -18.93 -16.81 11.51
CA SER A 242 -18.20 -15.54 11.69
C SER A 242 -18.18 -15.10 13.16
N GLU A 243 -19.21 -15.41 13.94
CA GLU A 243 -19.27 -15.08 15.37
C GLU A 243 -18.30 -15.92 16.19
N GLN A 244 -18.23 -17.22 15.92
CA GLN A 244 -17.26 -18.13 16.52
C GLN A 244 -15.82 -17.71 16.20
N LEU A 245 -15.54 -17.35 14.94
CA LEU A 245 -14.23 -16.84 14.54
C LEU A 245 -13.80 -15.59 15.31
N ARG A 246 -14.70 -14.61 15.45
CA ARG A 246 -14.44 -13.39 16.24
C ARG A 246 -14.14 -13.72 17.69
N TYR A 247 -14.87 -14.63 18.31
CA TYR A 247 -14.66 -15.06 19.69
C TYR A 247 -13.29 -15.74 19.85
N ILE A 248 -12.95 -16.67 18.96
CA ILE A 248 -11.68 -17.40 18.99
C ILE A 248 -10.52 -16.45 18.74
N LEU A 249 -10.66 -15.52 17.78
CA LEU A 249 -9.61 -14.54 17.48
C LEU A 249 -9.32 -13.61 18.66
N LYS A 250 -10.35 -13.22 19.43
CA LYS A 250 -10.14 -12.46 20.67
C LYS A 250 -9.24 -13.23 21.64
N LYS A 251 -9.48 -14.53 21.84
CA LYS A 251 -8.63 -15.39 22.69
C LYS A 251 -7.21 -15.51 22.14
N TYR A 252 -7.08 -15.68 20.81
CA TYR A 252 -5.79 -15.72 20.12
C TYR A 252 -4.99 -14.43 20.35
N LYS A 253 -5.60 -13.27 20.16
CA LYS A 253 -4.95 -11.95 20.35
C LYS A 253 -4.48 -11.77 21.81
N VAL A 254 -5.27 -12.20 22.80
CA VAL A 254 -4.87 -12.12 24.22
C VAL A 254 -3.68 -13.02 24.55
N LYS A 255 -3.61 -14.24 23.97
CA LYS A 255 -2.50 -15.18 24.18
C LYS A 255 -1.20 -14.76 23.43
N ASN A 256 -1.30 -13.97 22.36
CA ASN A 256 -0.20 -13.60 21.47
C ASN A 256 -0.01 -12.07 21.39
N SER A 257 -0.55 -11.30 22.34
CA SER A 257 -0.26 -9.88 22.48
C SER A 257 1.20 -9.71 22.92
N PHE A 258 2.00 -9.18 21.99
CA PHE A 258 3.35 -8.68 22.22
C PHE A 258 3.32 -7.18 22.42
#